data_14f70fbfcf1aabf163e52308f17b68b2
#
_entry.id   14f70fbfcf1aabf163e52308f17b68b2
#
_cell.length_a   1.000
_cell.length_b   1.000
_cell.length_c   1.000
_cell.angle_alpha   90.00
_cell.angle_beta   90.00
_cell.angle_gamma   90.00
#
_symmetry.space_group_name_H-M   'P 1'
#
loop_
_entity.id
_entity.type
_entity.pdbx_description
1 polymer ?
#
loop_
_entity_poly.entity_id
_entity_poly.type
_entity_poly.pdbx_seq_one_letter_code
_entity_poly.pdbx_strand_id
1 'polypeptide(L)'
;MIRVTNQLTEQERKVAKALIASCQAHDQTFREPYLSNMLNFDPIMPAFFLYYQEGKLLGLLTVYADNEDVEVSFLVDPSYRRHGIARAMYRSFEKEMASYPIRSVTFQTERVFLDHHPDLASHWDLVEDEETETWLGRDRTPYALDSCSDVKVLLAEPSYLDAIAHLHHQAFSDAEQTLEVSRRYITEALKDSDGLLYILIKEGQVIGVCTVDLSGNSNYLYGLAVAE
;
A
#
# COMPACT_ATOMS: atom_id res chain seq x y z
N MET A 1 11.50 -16.42 -16.24
CA MET A 1 10.35 -17.17 -15.68
C MET A 1 9.55 -16.25 -14.78
N ILE A 2 8.21 -16.25 -14.91
CA ILE A 2 7.34 -15.49 -13.99
C ILE A 2 6.75 -16.47 -12.98
N ARG A 3 6.89 -16.15 -11.69
CA ARG A 3 6.19 -16.80 -10.59
C ARG A 3 5.01 -15.93 -10.20
N VAL A 4 3.83 -16.51 -10.16
CA VAL A 4 2.58 -15.88 -9.75
C VAL A 4 2.16 -16.45 -8.40
N THR A 5 1.81 -15.61 -7.46
CA THR A 5 1.40 -16.04 -6.11
C THR A 5 0.51 -14.98 -5.43
N ASN A 6 -0.34 -15.42 -4.52
CA ASN A 6 -1.12 -14.54 -3.66
C ASN A 6 -0.38 -14.15 -2.36
N GLN A 7 0.74 -14.83 -2.05
CA GLN A 7 1.49 -14.59 -0.83
C GLN A 7 2.99 -14.78 -1.07
N LEU A 8 3.80 -13.86 -0.56
CA LEU A 8 5.26 -13.96 -0.60
C LEU A 8 5.77 -14.82 0.55
N THR A 9 6.72 -15.70 0.26
CA THR A 9 7.55 -16.32 1.29
C THR A 9 8.48 -15.28 1.91
N GLU A 10 9.01 -15.56 3.09
CA GLU A 10 10.00 -14.70 3.77
C GLU A 10 11.19 -14.35 2.86
N GLN A 11 11.71 -15.35 2.13
CA GLN A 11 12.82 -15.15 1.20
C GLN A 11 12.41 -14.27 0.00
N GLU A 12 11.22 -14.46 -0.54
CA GLU A 12 10.71 -13.63 -1.65
C GLU A 12 10.47 -12.19 -1.20
N ARG A 13 9.93 -12.00 0.00
CA ARG A 13 9.77 -10.66 0.61
C ARG A 13 11.11 -9.96 0.75
N LYS A 14 12.15 -10.66 1.21
CA LYS A 14 13.50 -10.11 1.34
C LYS A 14 14.08 -9.66 0.00
N VAL A 15 13.98 -10.49 -1.05
CA VAL A 15 14.52 -10.11 -2.37
C VAL A 15 13.67 -9.06 -3.06
N ALA A 16 12.35 -9.02 -2.82
CA ALA A 16 11.46 -7.96 -3.27
C ALA A 16 11.84 -6.61 -2.64
N LYS A 17 12.02 -6.55 -1.32
CA LYS A 17 12.50 -5.33 -0.61
C LYS A 17 13.84 -4.85 -1.16
N ALA A 18 14.76 -5.75 -1.48
CA ALA A 18 16.04 -5.37 -2.09
C ALA A 18 15.87 -4.78 -3.49
N LEU A 19 14.97 -5.33 -4.32
CA LEU A 19 14.65 -4.77 -5.63
C LEU A 19 13.98 -3.39 -5.51
N ILE A 20 13.02 -3.23 -4.59
CA ILE A 20 12.36 -1.96 -4.30
C ILE A 20 13.41 -0.89 -3.96
N ALA A 21 14.27 -1.17 -2.98
CA ALA A 21 15.32 -0.24 -2.56
C ALA A 21 16.28 0.14 -3.71
N SER A 22 16.62 -0.81 -4.57
CA SER A 22 17.46 -0.55 -5.76
C SER A 22 16.75 0.38 -6.77
N CYS A 23 15.45 0.17 -7.02
CA CYS A 23 14.66 1.04 -7.89
C CYS A 23 14.51 2.44 -7.29
N GLN A 24 14.16 2.54 -6.02
CA GLN A 24 14.01 3.82 -5.30
C GLN A 24 15.32 4.65 -5.34
N ALA A 25 16.44 4.02 -5.05
CA ALA A 25 17.74 4.70 -5.07
C ALA A 25 18.12 5.22 -6.48
N HIS A 26 17.76 4.46 -7.53
CA HIS A 26 18.04 4.85 -8.91
C HIS A 26 17.09 5.97 -9.39
N ASP A 27 15.79 5.85 -9.07
CA ASP A 27 14.73 6.70 -9.61
C ASP A 27 14.43 7.91 -8.70
N GLN A 28 15.05 7.97 -7.51
CA GLN A 28 14.78 8.99 -6.49
C GLN A 28 13.31 8.97 -6.02
N THR A 29 12.71 7.78 -6.02
CA THR A 29 11.36 7.52 -5.52
C THR A 29 11.42 7.01 -4.08
N PHE A 30 10.29 7.01 -3.38
CA PHE A 30 10.23 6.57 -1.98
C PHE A 30 9.01 5.72 -1.65
N ARG A 31 7.99 5.69 -2.52
CA ARG A 31 6.80 4.89 -2.28
C ARG A 31 7.12 3.40 -2.30
N GLU A 32 6.64 2.68 -1.30
CA GLU A 32 6.73 1.22 -1.25
C GLU A 32 5.44 0.60 -1.78
N PRO A 33 5.50 -0.40 -2.68
CA PRO A 33 4.33 -1.15 -3.08
C PRO A 33 3.83 -2.02 -1.92
N TYR A 34 2.51 -2.23 -1.86
CA TYR A 34 1.91 -3.08 -0.84
C TYR A 34 2.35 -4.55 -1.02
N LEU A 35 3.05 -5.10 -0.01
CA LEU A 35 3.60 -6.46 -0.04
C LEU A 35 2.76 -7.47 0.77
N SER A 36 1.44 -7.26 0.80
CA SER A 36 0.47 -8.17 1.42
C SER A 36 -0.75 -8.33 0.49
N ASN A 37 -1.56 -9.36 0.72
CA ASN A 37 -2.85 -9.54 0.05
C ASN A 37 -4.02 -9.57 1.05
N MET A 38 -3.77 -9.19 2.29
CA MET A 38 -4.75 -9.33 3.39
C MET A 38 -5.97 -8.42 3.19
N LEU A 39 -5.79 -7.30 2.51
CA LEU A 39 -6.86 -6.35 2.22
C LEU A 39 -7.54 -6.59 0.87
N ASN A 40 -6.98 -7.45 0.02
CA ASN A 40 -7.61 -7.78 -1.26
C ASN A 40 -8.98 -8.41 -1.04
N PHE A 41 -9.96 -8.09 -1.88
CA PHE A 41 -11.35 -8.56 -1.75
C PHE A 41 -11.46 -10.08 -1.87
N ASP A 42 -10.51 -10.72 -2.57
CA ASP A 42 -10.37 -12.17 -2.64
C ASP A 42 -8.97 -12.59 -2.13
N PRO A 43 -8.88 -13.33 -1.01
CA PRO A 43 -7.59 -13.71 -0.41
C PRO A 43 -6.79 -14.72 -1.22
N ILE A 44 -7.40 -15.39 -2.20
CA ILE A 44 -6.71 -16.32 -3.10
C ILE A 44 -6.29 -15.68 -4.42
N MET A 45 -6.73 -14.46 -4.71
CA MET A 45 -6.35 -13.73 -5.90
C MET A 45 -4.84 -13.52 -5.94
N PRO A 46 -4.17 -13.75 -7.09
CA PRO A 46 -2.76 -13.45 -7.25
C PRO A 46 -2.47 -11.97 -6.97
N ALA A 47 -1.58 -11.70 -6.03
CA ALA A 47 -1.18 -10.34 -5.65
C ALA A 47 0.25 -10.00 -6.09
N PHE A 48 1.04 -11.01 -6.49
CA PHE A 48 2.45 -10.83 -6.81
C PHE A 48 2.83 -11.59 -8.07
N PHE A 49 3.51 -10.88 -9.00
CA PHE A 49 4.09 -11.41 -10.22
C PHE A 49 5.60 -11.12 -10.18
N LEU A 50 6.39 -12.14 -9.94
CA LEU A 50 7.84 -12.04 -9.76
C LEU A 50 8.55 -12.56 -11.01
N TYR A 51 9.28 -11.69 -11.70
CA TYR A 51 10.07 -12.08 -12.87
C TYR A 51 11.48 -12.45 -12.45
N TYR A 52 11.83 -13.72 -12.65
CA TYR A 52 13.15 -14.25 -12.37
C TYR A 52 13.92 -14.57 -13.65
N GLN A 53 15.21 -14.22 -13.65
CA GLN A 53 16.17 -14.64 -14.66
C GLN A 53 17.45 -15.09 -13.95
N GLU A 54 17.93 -16.31 -14.27
CA GLU A 54 19.12 -16.90 -13.65
C GLU A 54 19.11 -16.89 -12.12
N GLY A 55 17.92 -17.11 -11.53
CA GLY A 55 17.71 -17.12 -10.09
C GLY A 55 17.64 -15.74 -9.42
N LYS A 56 17.87 -14.64 -10.16
CA LYS A 56 17.76 -13.27 -9.65
C LYS A 56 16.35 -12.71 -9.94
N LEU A 57 15.74 -12.07 -8.96
CA LEU A 57 14.51 -11.30 -9.14
C LEU A 57 14.85 -9.99 -9.87
N LEU A 58 14.30 -9.82 -11.08
CA LEU A 58 14.54 -8.64 -11.93
C LEU A 58 13.29 -7.78 -12.12
N GLY A 59 12.12 -8.30 -11.78
CA GLY A 59 10.87 -7.56 -11.88
C GLY A 59 9.86 -8.02 -10.84
N LEU A 60 9.08 -7.06 -10.35
CA LEU A 60 7.99 -7.25 -9.42
C LEU A 60 6.79 -6.45 -9.89
N LEU A 61 5.63 -7.09 -10.00
CA LEU A 61 4.34 -6.44 -10.10
C LEU A 61 3.56 -6.81 -8.84
N THR A 62 3.00 -5.82 -8.18
CA THR A 62 2.11 -6.01 -7.02
C THR A 62 0.72 -5.52 -7.34
N VAL A 63 -0.27 -6.17 -6.74
CA VAL A 63 -1.69 -5.89 -6.90
C VAL A 63 -2.29 -5.58 -5.53
N TYR A 64 -2.92 -4.41 -5.42
CA TYR A 64 -3.78 -4.04 -4.32
C TYR A 64 -5.21 -3.92 -4.83
N ALA A 65 -6.14 -4.65 -4.24
CA ALA A 65 -7.52 -4.80 -4.72
C ALA A 65 -8.46 -4.97 -3.51
N ASP A 66 -8.69 -3.93 -2.76
CA ASP A 66 -9.67 -3.94 -1.68
C ASP A 66 -11.11 -3.89 -2.21
N ASN A 67 -11.27 -3.49 -3.46
CA ASN A 67 -12.49 -3.51 -4.25
C ASN A 67 -12.21 -3.89 -5.71
N GLU A 68 -13.16 -3.69 -6.63
CA GLU A 68 -13.05 -4.02 -8.05
C GLU A 68 -12.18 -3.02 -8.85
N ASP A 69 -11.82 -1.88 -8.29
CA ASP A 69 -10.87 -0.92 -8.84
C ASP A 69 -9.46 -1.25 -8.29
N VAL A 70 -8.63 -1.79 -9.14
CA VAL A 70 -7.37 -2.42 -8.74
C VAL A 70 -6.19 -1.49 -8.96
N GLU A 71 -5.34 -1.38 -7.96
CA GLU A 71 -4.08 -0.68 -8.06
C GLU A 71 -2.92 -1.64 -8.33
N VAL A 72 -2.07 -1.28 -9.29
CA VAL A 72 -0.87 -2.05 -9.60
C VAL A 72 0.38 -1.19 -9.52
N SER A 73 1.44 -1.78 -9.00
CA SER A 73 2.78 -1.17 -9.00
C SER A 73 3.74 -2.07 -9.76
N PHE A 74 4.60 -1.45 -10.59
CA PHE A 74 5.63 -2.13 -11.37
C PHE A 74 7.01 -1.70 -10.96
N LEU A 75 7.88 -2.65 -10.72
CA LEU A 75 9.31 -2.41 -10.53
C LEU A 75 10.11 -3.35 -11.42
N VAL A 76 11.10 -2.79 -12.12
CA VAL A 76 12.07 -3.55 -12.90
C VAL A 76 13.46 -3.05 -12.53
N ASP A 77 14.37 -3.98 -12.23
CA ASP A 77 15.78 -3.67 -11.96
C ASP A 77 16.29 -2.68 -13.02
N PRO A 78 16.80 -1.50 -12.62
CA PRO A 78 17.20 -0.44 -13.55
C PRO A 78 18.10 -0.93 -14.69
N SER A 79 19.01 -1.86 -14.41
CA SER A 79 19.94 -2.43 -15.39
C SER A 79 19.26 -3.36 -16.41
N TYR A 80 18.02 -3.76 -16.17
CA TYR A 80 17.27 -4.71 -17.02
C TYR A 80 16.00 -4.10 -17.62
N ARG A 81 15.84 -2.78 -17.52
CA ARG A 81 14.71 -2.07 -18.14
C ARG A 81 14.82 -2.12 -19.66
N ARG A 82 13.70 -1.90 -20.34
CA ARG A 82 13.56 -1.93 -21.82
C ARG A 82 13.84 -3.29 -22.47
N HIS A 83 13.86 -4.36 -21.69
CA HIS A 83 13.98 -5.75 -22.16
C HIS A 83 12.64 -6.51 -22.16
N GLY A 84 11.52 -5.80 -22.04
CA GLY A 84 10.18 -6.40 -22.10
C GLY A 84 9.69 -7.05 -20.81
N ILE A 85 10.42 -6.94 -19.70
CA ILE A 85 10.09 -7.55 -18.41
C ILE A 85 8.73 -7.07 -17.89
N ALA A 86 8.51 -5.75 -17.82
CA ALA A 86 7.24 -5.18 -17.38
C ALA A 86 6.07 -5.66 -18.24
N ARG A 87 6.23 -5.66 -19.58
CA ARG A 87 5.19 -6.14 -20.50
C ARG A 87 4.89 -7.63 -20.30
N ALA A 88 5.92 -8.44 -20.01
CA ALA A 88 5.71 -9.87 -19.73
C ALA A 88 4.93 -10.09 -18.42
N MET A 89 5.24 -9.33 -17.38
CA MET A 89 4.49 -9.37 -16.11
C MET A 89 3.05 -8.88 -16.30
N TYR A 90 2.83 -7.81 -17.04
CA TYR A 90 1.49 -7.28 -17.30
C TYR A 90 0.61 -8.30 -18.05
N ARG A 91 1.13 -8.95 -19.10
CA ARG A 91 0.40 -10.02 -19.80
C ARG A 91 0.05 -11.20 -18.89
N SER A 92 0.93 -11.52 -17.96
CA SER A 92 0.65 -12.55 -16.95
C SER A 92 -0.45 -12.08 -15.99
N PHE A 93 -0.42 -10.81 -15.57
CA PHE A 93 -1.46 -10.18 -14.76
C PHE A 93 -2.81 -10.21 -15.49
N GLU A 94 -2.91 -9.73 -16.72
CA GLU A 94 -4.16 -9.74 -17.50
C GLU A 94 -4.76 -11.16 -17.61
N LYS A 95 -3.91 -12.14 -17.84
CA LYS A 95 -4.34 -13.54 -17.95
C LYS A 95 -4.93 -14.06 -16.64
N GLU A 96 -4.25 -13.83 -15.51
CA GLU A 96 -4.69 -14.32 -14.21
C GLU A 96 -5.92 -13.55 -13.71
N MET A 97 -6.00 -12.25 -13.99
CA MET A 97 -7.09 -11.37 -13.56
C MET A 97 -8.38 -11.53 -14.39
N ALA A 98 -8.33 -12.18 -15.55
CA ALA A 98 -9.49 -12.36 -16.41
C ALA A 98 -10.68 -13.10 -15.76
N SER A 99 -10.45 -13.80 -14.66
CA SER A 99 -11.50 -14.52 -13.91
C SER A 99 -12.07 -13.72 -12.73
N TYR A 100 -11.53 -12.53 -12.45
CA TYR A 100 -11.96 -11.67 -11.34
C TYR A 100 -12.82 -10.49 -11.84
N PRO A 101 -13.74 -9.97 -11.05
CA PRO A 101 -14.63 -8.87 -11.44
C PRO A 101 -13.92 -7.50 -11.39
N ILE A 102 -12.80 -7.36 -12.09
CA ILE A 102 -12.04 -6.11 -12.13
C ILE A 102 -12.72 -5.11 -13.06
N ARG A 103 -13.01 -3.93 -12.56
CA ARG A 103 -13.64 -2.83 -13.27
C ARG A 103 -12.61 -1.89 -13.90
N SER A 104 -11.60 -1.52 -13.14
CA SER A 104 -10.51 -0.65 -13.59
C SER A 104 -9.16 -1.07 -13.02
N VAL A 105 -8.09 -0.63 -13.68
CA VAL A 105 -6.71 -0.86 -13.24
C VAL A 105 -5.98 0.47 -13.23
N THR A 106 -5.52 0.89 -12.06
CA THR A 106 -4.73 2.11 -11.87
C THR A 106 -3.24 1.76 -11.68
N PHE A 107 -2.38 2.40 -12.46
CA PHE A 107 -0.93 2.25 -12.36
C PHE A 107 -0.39 3.35 -11.44
N GLN A 108 0.07 2.96 -10.28
CA GLN A 108 0.58 3.90 -9.30
C GLN A 108 2.07 4.20 -9.52
N THR A 109 2.41 5.50 -9.57
CA THR A 109 3.79 5.94 -9.73
C THR A 109 3.97 7.34 -9.11
N GLU A 110 5.20 7.79 -9.00
CA GLU A 110 5.53 9.09 -8.45
C GLU A 110 5.84 10.11 -9.56
N ARG A 111 5.51 11.39 -9.32
CA ARG A 111 5.75 12.48 -10.29
C ARG A 111 7.20 12.54 -10.74
N VAL A 112 8.16 12.38 -9.83
CA VAL A 112 9.59 12.38 -10.17
C VAL A 112 9.95 11.30 -11.20
N PHE A 113 9.31 10.14 -11.14
CA PHE A 113 9.52 9.06 -12.10
C PHE A 113 8.92 9.43 -13.47
N LEU A 114 7.72 10.01 -13.51
CA LEU A 114 7.09 10.47 -14.75
C LEU A 114 7.88 11.60 -15.42
N ASP A 115 8.41 12.53 -14.65
CA ASP A 115 9.23 13.62 -15.17
C ASP A 115 10.51 13.11 -15.86
N HIS A 116 11.09 12.03 -15.38
CA HIS A 116 12.23 11.35 -16.02
C HIS A 116 11.82 10.43 -17.18
N HIS A 117 10.53 10.07 -17.29
CA HIS A 117 10.00 9.15 -18.29
C HIS A 117 8.73 9.71 -18.94
N PRO A 118 8.77 10.88 -19.62
CA PRO A 118 7.57 11.58 -20.11
C PRO A 118 6.76 10.77 -21.13
N ASP A 119 7.38 9.83 -21.84
CA ASP A 119 6.70 8.99 -22.82
C ASP A 119 6.05 7.73 -22.19
N LEU A 120 6.12 7.56 -20.87
CA LEU A 120 5.67 6.32 -20.21
C LEU A 120 4.17 6.08 -20.42
N ALA A 121 3.35 7.08 -20.13
CA ALA A 121 1.89 6.96 -20.23
C ALA A 121 1.49 6.66 -21.69
N SER A 122 2.01 7.41 -22.67
CA SER A 122 1.74 7.17 -24.08
C SER A 122 2.23 5.82 -24.59
N HIS A 123 3.38 5.35 -24.09
CA HIS A 123 3.93 4.03 -24.46
C HIS A 123 3.05 2.85 -24.00
N TRP A 124 2.32 3.05 -22.91
CA TRP A 124 1.42 2.05 -22.33
C TRP A 124 -0.05 2.31 -22.63
N ASP A 125 -0.36 3.34 -23.41
CA ASP A 125 -1.74 3.78 -23.72
C ASP A 125 -2.55 4.07 -22.45
N LEU A 126 -1.90 4.74 -21.49
CA LEU A 126 -2.49 5.12 -20.21
C LEU A 126 -2.97 6.57 -20.24
N VAL A 127 -4.03 6.83 -19.51
CA VAL A 127 -4.52 8.17 -19.21
C VAL A 127 -4.04 8.56 -17.82
N GLU A 128 -3.42 9.75 -17.70
CA GLU A 128 -3.04 10.28 -16.38
C GLU A 128 -4.30 10.70 -15.62
N ASP A 129 -4.41 10.27 -14.38
CA ASP A 129 -5.48 10.67 -13.49
C ASP A 129 -5.25 12.10 -13.01
N GLU A 130 -6.34 12.87 -12.88
CA GLU A 130 -6.29 14.23 -12.32
C GLU A 130 -6.07 14.21 -10.79
N GLU A 131 -6.43 13.11 -10.14
CA GLU A 131 -6.24 12.93 -8.70
C GLU A 131 -4.77 12.62 -8.39
N THR A 132 -4.21 13.39 -7.47
CA THR A 132 -2.82 13.20 -7.01
C THR A 132 -2.76 13.18 -5.49
N GLU A 133 -1.99 12.24 -4.96
CA GLU A 133 -1.67 12.19 -3.53
C GLU A 133 -0.40 13.00 -3.23
N THR A 134 -0.42 13.79 -2.18
CA THR A 134 0.76 14.49 -1.68
C THR A 134 1.26 13.82 -0.42
N TRP A 135 2.47 13.27 -0.48
CA TRP A 135 3.12 12.68 0.68
C TRP A 135 3.92 13.74 1.43
N LEU A 136 3.63 13.88 2.72
CA LEU A 136 4.31 14.82 3.61
C LEU A 136 5.34 14.07 4.46
N GLY A 137 6.58 14.57 4.48
CA GLY A 137 7.64 14.03 5.31
C GLY A 137 8.13 15.04 6.34
N ARG A 138 8.56 14.54 7.52
CA ARG A 138 9.31 15.35 8.48
C ARG A 138 10.44 14.51 9.09
N ASP A 139 11.47 15.21 9.55
CA ASP A 139 12.55 14.62 10.32
C ASP A 139 12.14 14.29 11.77
N ARG A 140 13.06 13.76 12.55
CA ARG A 140 12.87 13.41 13.96
C ARG A 140 12.98 14.58 14.92
N THR A 141 13.04 15.81 14.44
CA THR A 141 13.11 16.98 15.32
C THR A 141 11.88 17.02 16.23
N PRO A 142 12.06 17.03 17.56
CA PRO A 142 10.94 17.10 18.48
C PRO A 142 10.08 18.34 18.22
N TYR A 143 8.78 18.15 18.23
CA TYR A 143 7.82 19.25 18.16
C TYR A 143 7.28 19.53 19.56
N ALA A 144 7.41 20.77 20.00
CA ALA A 144 6.80 21.18 21.25
C ALA A 144 5.29 21.35 21.04
N LEU A 145 4.52 20.47 21.66
CA LEU A 145 3.06 20.57 21.70
C LEU A 145 2.64 21.24 23.01
N ASP A 146 1.66 22.12 22.93
CA ASP A 146 0.91 22.49 24.11
C ASP A 146 0.20 21.24 24.64
N SER A 147 0.33 20.96 25.94
CA SER A 147 -0.25 19.76 26.52
C SER A 147 -1.77 19.82 26.50
N CYS A 148 -2.42 18.98 25.73
CA CYS A 148 -3.84 18.68 25.86
C CYS A 148 -4.04 17.76 27.05
N SER A 149 -4.43 18.29 28.22
CA SER A 149 -4.56 17.51 29.45
C SER A 149 -5.79 16.60 29.50
N ASP A 150 -6.74 16.78 28.60
CA ASP A 150 -8.03 16.09 28.56
C ASP A 150 -8.08 14.91 27.55
N VAL A 151 -7.01 14.68 26.82
CA VAL A 151 -6.89 13.57 25.87
C VAL A 151 -5.73 12.63 26.20
N LYS A 152 -5.89 11.35 25.89
CA LYS A 152 -4.86 10.32 26.06
C LYS A 152 -4.60 9.60 24.74
N VAL A 153 -3.32 9.44 24.39
CA VAL A 153 -2.89 8.62 23.27
C VAL A 153 -2.49 7.25 23.81
N LEU A 154 -3.09 6.17 23.30
CA LEU A 154 -2.84 4.80 23.73
C LEU A 154 -2.60 3.92 22.50
N LEU A 155 -1.88 2.81 22.68
CA LEU A 155 -1.91 1.71 21.71
C LEU A 155 -3.29 1.04 21.77
N ALA A 156 -3.87 0.78 20.62
CA ALA A 156 -5.15 0.10 20.52
C ALA A 156 -5.05 -1.36 20.96
N GLU A 157 -6.05 -1.80 21.70
CA GLU A 157 -6.26 -3.20 22.06
C GLU A 157 -7.49 -3.74 21.31
N PRO A 158 -7.64 -5.07 21.16
CA PRO A 158 -8.80 -5.67 20.48
C PRO A 158 -10.16 -5.25 21.04
N SER A 159 -10.22 -4.84 22.31
CA SER A 159 -11.44 -4.32 22.96
C SER A 159 -11.96 -3.01 22.35
N TYR A 160 -11.13 -2.27 21.64
CA TYR A 160 -11.50 -1.03 20.96
C TYR A 160 -11.90 -1.22 19.49
N LEU A 161 -11.84 -2.46 18.97
CA LEU A 161 -12.08 -2.76 17.54
C LEU A 161 -13.34 -2.10 16.99
N ASP A 162 -14.46 -2.23 17.67
CA ASP A 162 -15.75 -1.70 17.19
C ASP A 162 -15.78 -0.17 17.17
N ALA A 163 -15.27 0.45 18.21
CA ALA A 163 -15.21 1.92 18.29
C ALA A 163 -14.29 2.50 17.19
N ILE A 164 -13.14 1.87 16.95
CA ILE A 164 -12.21 2.28 15.91
C ILE A 164 -12.81 2.06 14.54
N ALA A 165 -13.45 0.90 14.29
CA ALA A 165 -14.06 0.58 13.00
C ALA A 165 -15.20 1.57 12.65
N HIS A 166 -16.01 2.00 13.63
CA HIS A 166 -17.03 3.02 13.41
C HIS A 166 -16.41 4.37 13.05
N LEU A 167 -15.37 4.81 13.77
CA LEU A 167 -14.69 6.07 13.50
C LEU A 167 -14.03 6.03 12.10
N HIS A 168 -13.34 4.93 11.78
CA HIS A 168 -12.72 4.71 10.46
C HIS A 168 -13.79 4.74 9.35
N HIS A 169 -14.90 4.04 9.55
CA HIS A 169 -16.00 4.04 8.59
C HIS A 169 -16.57 5.44 8.36
N GLN A 170 -16.78 6.23 9.42
CA GLN A 170 -17.25 7.61 9.30
C GLN A 170 -16.29 8.52 8.52
N ALA A 171 -14.97 8.30 8.68
CA ALA A 171 -13.95 9.15 8.09
C ALA A 171 -13.59 8.78 6.63
N PHE A 172 -13.66 7.50 6.28
CA PHE A 172 -13.11 6.99 5.02
C PHE A 172 -14.12 6.25 4.14
N SER A 173 -15.35 6.02 4.62
CA SER A 173 -16.34 5.35 3.76
C SER A 173 -16.87 6.30 2.70
N ASP A 174 -16.80 5.85 1.46
CA ASP A 174 -17.67 6.32 0.40
C ASP A 174 -19.03 5.59 0.46
N ALA A 175 -19.91 5.89 -0.49
CA ALA A 175 -21.26 5.34 -0.51
C ALA A 175 -21.31 3.80 -0.68
N GLU A 176 -20.21 3.15 -1.03
CA GLU A 176 -20.12 1.71 -1.32
C GLU A 176 -19.42 0.92 -0.22
N GLN A 177 -18.59 1.55 0.63
CA GLN A 177 -17.87 0.87 1.71
C GLN A 177 -18.78 0.59 2.91
N THR A 178 -18.81 -0.67 3.34
CA THR A 178 -19.56 -1.09 4.52
C THR A 178 -18.71 -1.01 5.80
N LEU A 179 -19.38 -0.93 6.95
CA LEU A 179 -18.70 -1.02 8.26
C LEU A 179 -17.87 -2.31 8.41
N GLU A 180 -18.27 -3.39 7.73
CA GLU A 180 -17.54 -4.66 7.75
C GLU A 180 -16.16 -4.55 7.07
N VAL A 181 -16.05 -3.78 6.02
CA VAL A 181 -14.76 -3.46 5.38
C VAL A 181 -13.86 -2.73 6.37
N SER A 182 -14.36 -1.68 7.03
CA SER A 182 -13.61 -0.96 8.06
C SER A 182 -13.19 -1.88 9.23
N ARG A 183 -14.07 -2.80 9.66
CA ARG A 183 -13.71 -3.81 10.69
C ARG A 183 -12.56 -4.70 10.23
N ARG A 184 -12.56 -5.14 8.98
CA ARG A 184 -11.48 -5.95 8.42
C ARG A 184 -10.16 -5.17 8.44
N TYR A 185 -10.15 -3.93 7.98
CA TYR A 185 -8.97 -3.05 8.04
C TYR A 185 -8.39 -2.95 9.45
N ILE A 186 -9.22 -2.62 10.42
CA ILE A 186 -8.78 -2.45 11.81
C ILE A 186 -8.34 -3.79 12.43
N THR A 187 -9.02 -4.88 12.08
CA THR A 187 -8.63 -6.22 12.54
C THR A 187 -7.22 -6.59 12.05
N GLU A 188 -6.92 -6.28 10.80
CA GLU A 188 -5.59 -6.57 10.24
C GLU A 188 -4.52 -5.63 10.81
N ALA A 189 -4.83 -4.35 10.97
CA ALA A 189 -3.92 -3.41 11.63
C ALA A 189 -3.58 -3.80 13.08
N LEU A 190 -4.53 -4.38 13.82
CA LEU A 190 -4.31 -4.89 15.18
C LEU A 190 -3.42 -6.15 15.23
N LYS A 191 -3.34 -6.91 14.12
CA LYS A 191 -2.52 -8.14 14.03
C LYS A 191 -1.15 -7.89 13.42
N ASP A 192 -0.97 -6.75 12.77
CA ASP A 192 0.26 -6.45 12.06
C ASP A 192 1.42 -6.26 13.04
N SER A 193 2.44 -7.10 12.93
CA SER A 193 3.65 -7.04 13.78
C SER A 193 4.57 -5.87 13.43
N ASP A 194 4.47 -5.35 12.22
CA ASP A 194 5.25 -4.22 11.72
C ASP A 194 4.49 -2.89 11.86
N GLY A 195 3.26 -2.93 12.39
CA GLY A 195 2.37 -1.80 12.59
C GLY A 195 2.09 -1.46 14.05
N LEU A 196 1.84 -0.19 14.32
CA LEU A 196 1.36 0.30 15.61
C LEU A 196 0.06 1.07 15.38
N LEU A 197 -1.05 0.57 15.92
CA LEU A 197 -2.33 1.26 15.88
C LEU A 197 -2.51 2.10 17.15
N TYR A 198 -2.56 3.41 17.01
CA TYR A 198 -2.80 4.35 18.10
C TYR A 198 -4.23 4.84 18.11
N ILE A 199 -4.76 5.06 19.30
CA ILE A 199 -6.06 5.69 19.52
C ILE A 199 -5.91 6.94 20.40
N LEU A 200 -6.76 7.92 20.14
CA LEU A 200 -6.93 9.10 20.96
C LEU A 200 -8.23 8.94 21.77
N ILE A 201 -8.12 9.05 23.08
CA ILE A 201 -9.27 8.92 24.00
C ILE A 201 -9.53 10.24 24.71
N LYS A 202 -10.79 10.65 24.70
CA LYS A 202 -11.33 11.77 25.49
C LYS A 202 -12.58 11.31 26.23
N GLU A 203 -12.67 11.58 27.53
CA GLU A 203 -13.82 11.19 28.37
C GLU A 203 -14.25 9.72 28.25
N GLY A 204 -13.27 8.83 28.02
CA GLY A 204 -13.49 7.39 27.86
C GLY A 204 -13.95 6.95 26.45
N GLN A 205 -14.10 7.87 25.51
CA GLN A 205 -14.48 7.58 24.13
C GLN A 205 -13.28 7.65 23.19
N VAL A 206 -13.24 6.77 22.18
CA VAL A 206 -12.29 6.83 21.09
C VAL A 206 -12.71 7.96 20.15
N ILE A 207 -11.87 9.00 20.08
CA ILE A 207 -12.11 10.18 19.25
C ILE A 207 -11.07 10.36 18.14
N GLY A 208 -10.09 9.49 18.06
CA GLY A 208 -9.10 9.52 16.98
C GLY A 208 -8.40 8.18 16.84
N VAL A 209 -7.89 7.92 15.67
CA VAL A 209 -7.11 6.74 15.31
C VAL A 209 -6.00 7.11 14.34
N CYS A 210 -4.86 6.44 14.43
CA CYS A 210 -3.76 6.54 13.48
C CYS A 210 -2.96 5.25 13.49
N THR A 211 -2.63 4.72 12.32
CA THR A 211 -1.69 3.59 12.18
C THR A 211 -0.31 4.11 11.80
N VAL A 212 0.71 3.49 12.36
CA VAL A 212 2.12 3.77 12.05
C VAL A 212 2.74 2.48 11.52
N ASP A 213 3.12 2.45 10.25
CA ASP A 213 3.89 1.36 9.66
C ASP A 213 5.39 1.56 9.94
N LEU A 214 6.01 0.52 10.50
CA LEU A 214 7.42 0.47 10.89
C LEU A 214 8.25 -0.42 9.95
N SER A 215 7.67 -0.98 8.91
CA SER A 215 8.31 -1.96 8.02
C SER A 215 9.43 -1.37 7.16
N GLY A 216 9.42 -0.05 6.94
CA GLY A 216 10.38 0.69 6.11
C GLY A 216 11.48 1.40 6.91
N ASN A 217 12.24 2.26 6.22
CA ASN A 217 13.28 3.11 6.82
C ASN A 217 12.71 4.37 7.51
N SER A 218 11.45 4.68 7.27
CA SER A 218 10.69 5.78 7.87
C SER A 218 9.42 5.24 8.48
N ASN A 219 8.91 5.92 9.50
CA ASN A 219 7.60 5.62 10.04
C ASN A 219 6.55 6.24 9.11
N TYR A 220 5.71 5.42 8.50
CA TYR A 220 4.61 5.88 7.66
C TYR A 220 3.31 5.94 8.48
N LEU A 221 2.70 7.12 8.54
CA LEU A 221 1.44 7.35 9.24
C LEU A 221 0.30 7.30 8.24
N TYR A 222 -0.70 6.47 8.51
CA TYR A 222 -1.87 6.32 7.65
C TYR A 222 -3.14 6.05 8.46
N GLY A 223 -4.28 6.15 7.82
CA GLY A 223 -5.57 5.94 8.50
C GLY A 223 -5.82 6.93 9.63
N LEU A 224 -5.27 8.15 9.53
CA LEU A 224 -5.50 9.18 10.54
C LEU A 224 -6.92 9.72 10.42
N ALA A 225 -7.72 9.47 11.44
CA ALA A 225 -9.07 10.01 11.57
C ALA A 225 -9.30 10.59 12.96
N VAL A 226 -10.11 11.65 13.01
CA VAL A 226 -10.54 12.29 14.25
C VAL A 226 -12.05 12.54 14.18
N ALA A 227 -12.78 12.24 15.26
CA ALA A 227 -14.22 12.54 15.37
C ALA A 227 -14.46 14.06 15.31
N GLU A 228 -15.60 14.44 14.75
CA GLU A 228 -16.07 15.82 14.69
C GLU A 228 -16.36 16.42 16.08
#